data_7f584c34844e5df592a9d602cb46947c
#
_entry.id   7f584c34844e5df592a9d602cb46947c
#
_cell.length_a   1.000
_cell.length_b   1.000
_cell.length_c   1.000
_cell.angle_alpha   90.00
_cell.angle_beta   90.00
_cell.angle_gamma   90.00
#
_symmetry.space_group_name_H-M   'P 1'
#
loop_
_entity.id
_entity.type
_entity.pdbx_description
1 polymer ?
#
loop_
_entity_poly.entity_id
_entity_poly.type
_entity_poly.pdbx_seq_one_letter_code
_entity_poly.pdbx_strand_id
1 'polypeptide(L)'
;MFFWQICVKITGVMCMIEEFNNCRLCPKNCLVNRNMGQIGFCHAGNEMTIAKYYLHKWEEPCITGENGSGTIFFTYCNLRCLFCQNYEISELNKGVNISVDRFSEICIELQEMGAANINLVTPTHFVPLIINGIKKARKLGLRIPIVYNSSGYENVDTIKMLDGIVDVYLPDFKYYSDEYAIKYSKCKDYFKYASEAIDEMIKQKGECIFDKNGNMVSGVIVRHLLLPDMEEDSKKILKYLYDTYGDKIYISIMNQYTPVRECKYGELNHKVPEEVYNNIIDYAWDIGIRNAFVQEEGTQSNSFIPEWDLSLIKK
;
A
#
# COMPACT_ATOMS: atom_id res chain seq x y z
N MET A 1 26.38 -21.54 -5.12
CA MET A 1 26.06 -22.80 -4.45
C MET A 1 24.60 -22.71 -4.02
N PHE A 2 23.67 -23.18 -4.87
CA PHE A 2 22.23 -23.04 -4.67
C PHE A 2 21.74 -24.13 -3.73
N PHE A 3 21.32 -23.78 -2.52
CA PHE A 3 20.60 -24.71 -1.64
C PHE A 3 19.12 -24.74 -2.07
N TRP A 4 18.73 -25.78 -2.75
CA TRP A 4 17.33 -26.14 -2.91
C TRP A 4 16.84 -26.73 -1.57
N GLN A 5 15.98 -26.01 -0.85
CA GLN A 5 15.24 -26.60 0.26
C GLN A 5 14.15 -27.51 -0.30
N ILE A 6 14.35 -28.81 -0.15
CA ILE A 6 13.32 -29.82 -0.40
C ILE A 6 12.36 -29.78 0.79
N CYS A 7 11.17 -29.20 0.59
CA CYS A 7 10.08 -29.26 1.56
C CYS A 7 9.46 -30.66 1.50
N VAL A 8 9.87 -31.58 2.39
CA VAL A 8 9.24 -32.87 2.55
C VAL A 8 7.90 -32.68 3.25
N LYS A 9 6.80 -33.03 2.58
CA LYS A 9 5.46 -33.11 3.16
C LYS A 9 5.43 -34.10 4.30
N ILE A 10 5.57 -33.63 5.52
CA ILE A 10 5.13 -34.34 6.73
C ILE A 10 3.91 -33.55 7.23
N THR A 11 2.80 -34.25 7.35
CA THR A 11 1.50 -33.74 7.80
C THR A 11 1.65 -32.90 9.06
N GLY A 12 1.30 -31.61 8.99
CA GLY A 12 1.15 -30.70 10.14
C GLY A 12 2.30 -29.74 10.45
N VAL A 13 3.38 -29.69 9.65
CA VAL A 13 4.45 -28.69 9.87
C VAL A 13 4.13 -27.44 9.06
N MET A 14 3.74 -26.37 9.74
CA MET A 14 3.66 -25.02 9.18
C MET A 14 5.04 -24.64 8.66
N CYS A 15 5.17 -24.33 7.37
CA CYS A 15 6.44 -23.94 6.78
C CYS A 15 6.89 -22.63 7.42
N MET A 16 7.97 -22.67 8.23
CA MET A 16 8.50 -21.50 8.92
C MET A 16 9.06 -20.52 7.88
N ILE A 17 8.65 -19.27 7.97
CA ILE A 17 9.17 -18.18 7.15
C ILE A 17 10.43 -17.64 7.82
N GLU A 18 11.56 -17.63 7.12
CA GLU A 18 12.86 -17.24 7.68
C GLU A 18 12.84 -15.79 8.18
N GLU A 19 12.25 -14.87 7.41
CA GLU A 19 12.15 -13.45 7.72
C GLU A 19 11.31 -13.18 8.99
N PHE A 20 10.51 -14.15 9.41
CA PHE A 20 9.70 -14.05 10.64
C PHE A 20 10.46 -14.45 11.91
N ASN A 21 11.64 -15.09 11.80
CA ASN A 21 12.45 -15.45 12.97
C ASN A 21 13.03 -14.21 13.67
N ASN A 22 13.29 -13.13 12.91
CA ASN A 22 13.83 -11.89 13.40
C ASN A 22 13.28 -10.74 12.53
N CYS A 23 12.02 -10.36 12.75
CA CYS A 23 11.25 -9.51 11.85
C CYS A 23 11.88 -8.14 11.63
N ARG A 24 12.30 -7.88 10.37
CA ARG A 24 12.84 -6.63 9.86
C ARG A 24 12.16 -6.17 8.56
N LEU A 25 10.91 -6.59 8.32
CA LEU A 25 10.20 -6.29 7.08
C LEU A 25 9.85 -4.81 6.89
N CYS A 26 9.90 -4.00 7.94
CA CYS A 26 9.64 -2.58 7.86
C CYS A 26 10.58 -1.80 8.79
N PRO A 27 10.67 -0.46 8.65
CA PRO A 27 11.60 0.36 9.45
C PRO A 27 11.37 0.33 10.96
N LYS A 28 10.28 -0.27 11.46
CA LYS A 28 10.10 -0.53 12.90
C LYS A 28 11.14 -1.50 13.44
N ASN A 29 11.71 -2.39 12.63
CA ASN A 29 12.77 -3.33 12.98
C ASN A 29 12.54 -3.99 14.36
N CYS A 30 11.36 -4.59 14.54
CA CYS A 30 10.90 -5.11 15.84
C CYS A 30 11.74 -6.27 16.38
N LEU A 31 12.46 -7.00 15.52
CA LEU A 31 13.31 -8.14 15.84
C LEU A 31 12.58 -9.30 16.55
N VAL A 32 11.27 -9.31 16.53
CA VAL A 32 10.44 -10.37 17.14
C VAL A 32 10.46 -11.64 16.31
N ASN A 33 10.36 -12.79 16.96
CA ASN A 33 10.17 -14.09 16.31
C ASN A 33 8.66 -14.38 16.14
N ARG A 34 8.11 -14.03 14.98
CA ARG A 34 6.70 -14.23 14.66
C ARG A 34 6.34 -15.71 14.51
N ASN A 35 7.30 -16.57 14.10
CA ASN A 35 7.09 -18.02 14.03
C ASN A 35 6.88 -18.66 15.42
N MET A 36 7.37 -17.99 16.48
CA MET A 36 7.17 -18.40 17.87
C MET A 36 6.04 -17.62 18.56
N GLY A 37 5.17 -16.93 17.79
CA GLY A 37 4.02 -16.21 18.31
C GLY A 37 4.35 -14.83 18.92
N GLN A 38 5.57 -14.33 18.81
CA GLN A 38 5.90 -12.98 19.25
C GLN A 38 5.29 -11.93 18.31
N ILE A 39 4.84 -10.84 18.88
CA ILE A 39 4.12 -9.77 18.17
C ILE A 39 4.93 -8.47 18.21
N GLY A 40 5.14 -7.86 17.04
CA GLY A 40 5.79 -6.55 16.90
C GLY A 40 4.81 -5.38 16.89
N PHE A 41 5.29 -4.20 16.49
CA PHE A 41 4.52 -2.96 16.43
C PHE A 41 3.24 -3.08 15.59
N CYS A 42 3.30 -3.75 14.44
CA CYS A 42 2.15 -3.91 13.53
C CYS A 42 1.08 -4.87 14.04
N HIS A 43 1.36 -5.71 15.04
CA HIS A 43 0.53 -6.79 15.58
C HIS A 43 0.32 -8.00 14.64
N ALA A 44 0.95 -8.05 13.47
CA ALA A 44 0.85 -9.19 12.59
C ALA A 44 1.58 -10.43 13.17
N GLY A 45 0.90 -11.57 13.13
CA GLY A 45 1.47 -12.89 13.42
C GLY A 45 2.17 -13.50 12.20
N ASN A 46 2.30 -14.84 12.19
CA ASN A 46 2.91 -15.59 11.11
C ASN A 46 1.91 -16.11 10.06
N GLU A 47 0.64 -15.82 10.21
CA GLU A 47 -0.43 -16.11 9.27
C GLU A 47 -0.91 -14.83 8.59
N MET A 48 -1.29 -14.93 7.31
CA MET A 48 -1.86 -13.81 6.57
C MET A 48 -3.27 -13.51 7.07
N THR A 49 -3.56 -12.26 7.36
CA THR A 49 -4.87 -11.80 7.81
C THR A 49 -5.41 -10.75 6.85
N ILE A 50 -6.61 -10.97 6.30
CA ILE A 50 -7.28 -10.03 5.41
C ILE A 50 -8.63 -9.61 5.99
N ALA A 51 -9.07 -8.40 5.64
CA ALA A 51 -10.35 -7.85 6.06
C ALA A 51 -11.41 -7.89 4.96
N LYS A 52 -10.99 -7.79 3.71
CA LYS A 52 -11.91 -7.78 2.56
C LYS A 52 -11.15 -8.02 1.26
N TYR A 53 -11.85 -8.57 0.25
CA TYR A 53 -11.42 -8.54 -1.14
C TYR A 53 -12.64 -8.32 -2.05
N TYR A 54 -12.49 -7.48 -3.08
CA TYR A 54 -13.55 -7.16 -4.03
C TYR A 54 -13.02 -6.32 -5.20
N LEU A 55 -13.87 -6.04 -6.20
CA LEU A 55 -13.56 -5.10 -7.29
C LEU A 55 -13.77 -3.66 -6.81
N HIS A 56 -12.68 -2.97 -6.49
CA HIS A 56 -12.69 -1.57 -6.03
C HIS A 56 -12.63 -0.61 -7.21
N LYS A 57 -13.50 0.40 -7.23
CA LYS A 57 -13.66 1.32 -8.38
C LYS A 57 -13.12 2.73 -8.12
N TRP A 58 -12.40 2.94 -7.03
CA TRP A 58 -11.99 4.26 -6.57
C TRP A 58 -10.47 4.42 -6.40
N GLU A 59 -9.68 3.62 -7.11
CA GLU A 59 -8.25 3.86 -7.26
C GLU A 59 -8.00 4.85 -8.42
N GLU A 60 -6.76 5.19 -8.70
CA GLU A 60 -6.39 5.99 -9.86
C GLU A 60 -6.98 5.37 -11.15
N PRO A 61 -7.42 6.19 -12.14
CA PRO A 61 -8.11 5.69 -13.33
C PRO A 61 -7.37 4.55 -14.04
N CYS A 62 -6.04 4.64 -14.16
CA CYS A 62 -5.20 3.62 -14.80
C CYS A 62 -5.00 2.34 -13.95
N ILE A 63 -5.40 2.35 -12.68
CA ILE A 63 -5.41 1.18 -11.79
C ILE A 63 -6.81 0.57 -11.73
N THR A 64 -7.85 1.40 -11.69
CA THR A 64 -9.25 0.95 -11.61
C THR A 64 -9.65 0.13 -12.83
N GLY A 65 -9.29 0.57 -14.04
CA GLY A 65 -9.75 -0.05 -15.29
C GLY A 65 -11.28 -0.01 -15.44
N GLU A 66 -11.81 -0.84 -16.33
CA GLU A 66 -13.25 -0.85 -16.65
C GLU A 66 -14.11 -1.46 -15.52
N ASN A 67 -13.70 -2.61 -14.99
CA ASN A 67 -14.49 -3.38 -14.03
C ASN A 67 -14.12 -3.10 -12.56
N GLY A 68 -12.97 -2.52 -12.32
CA GLY A 68 -12.41 -2.25 -11.01
C GLY A 68 -11.09 -2.97 -10.76
N SER A 69 -10.35 -2.48 -9.77
CA SER A 69 -9.14 -3.09 -9.23
C SER A 69 -9.51 -4.24 -8.30
N GLY A 70 -8.90 -5.41 -8.47
CA GLY A 70 -9.08 -6.58 -7.61
C GLY A 70 -8.36 -6.38 -6.28
N THR A 71 -8.97 -5.65 -5.38
CA THR A 71 -8.33 -5.14 -4.17
C THR A 71 -8.45 -6.12 -3.01
N ILE A 72 -7.32 -6.40 -2.36
CA ILE A 72 -7.22 -7.22 -1.14
C ILE A 72 -6.73 -6.34 0.00
N PHE A 73 -7.55 -6.11 1.01
CA PHE A 73 -7.21 -5.32 2.19
C PHE A 73 -6.63 -6.22 3.28
N PHE A 74 -5.34 -6.02 3.57
CA PHE A 74 -4.68 -6.70 4.68
C PHE A 74 -5.00 -6.03 6.01
N THR A 75 -5.16 -6.85 7.04
CA THR A 75 -5.32 -6.38 8.42
C THR A 75 -3.96 -6.04 9.01
N TYR A 76 -3.93 -5.15 9.99
CA TYR A 76 -2.73 -4.59 10.63
C TYR A 76 -2.04 -3.50 9.79
N CYS A 77 -1.09 -2.77 10.40
CA CYS A 77 -0.31 -1.74 9.71
C CYS A 77 0.97 -1.41 10.49
N ASN A 78 2.03 -1.10 9.76
CA ASN A 78 3.31 -0.68 10.31
C ASN A 78 3.38 0.80 10.74
N LEU A 79 2.32 1.62 10.47
CA LEU A 79 2.26 3.05 10.83
C LEU A 79 1.30 3.37 11.99
N ARG A 80 0.02 3.00 11.88
CA ARG A 80 -1.06 3.40 12.80
C ARG A 80 -1.30 4.91 12.81
N CYS A 81 -1.56 5.48 11.63
CA CYS A 81 -1.88 6.90 11.48
C CYS A 81 -3.15 7.27 12.27
N LEU A 82 -3.13 8.40 12.99
CA LEU A 82 -4.27 8.88 13.76
C LEU A 82 -5.49 9.19 12.90
N PHE A 83 -5.27 9.52 11.63
CA PHE A 83 -6.26 9.86 10.62
C PHE A 83 -6.61 8.68 9.68
N CYS A 84 -6.25 7.46 10.03
CA CYS A 84 -6.47 6.32 9.15
C CYS A 84 -7.96 6.06 8.93
N GLN A 85 -8.42 6.16 7.68
CA GLN A 85 -9.80 5.83 7.31
C GLN A 85 -10.10 4.35 7.55
N ASN A 86 -9.08 3.50 7.41
CA ASN A 86 -9.16 2.06 7.59
C ASN A 86 -8.75 1.63 9.02
N TYR A 87 -8.99 2.45 10.05
CA TYR A 87 -8.52 2.19 11.41
C TYR A 87 -9.08 0.89 12.01
N GLU A 88 -10.28 0.46 11.61
CA GLU A 88 -10.86 -0.80 12.07
C GLU A 88 -10.00 -2.01 11.74
N ILE A 89 -9.38 -2.02 10.57
CA ILE A 89 -8.52 -3.13 10.13
C ILE A 89 -7.05 -2.89 10.50
N SER A 90 -6.58 -1.64 10.46
CA SER A 90 -5.17 -1.32 10.71
C SER A 90 -4.81 -1.23 12.20
N GLU A 91 -5.76 -0.87 13.06
CA GLU A 91 -5.56 -0.63 14.50
C GLU A 91 -6.39 -1.58 15.37
N LEU A 92 -7.69 -1.79 15.04
CA LEU A 92 -8.59 -2.67 15.79
C LEU A 92 -8.51 -4.14 15.36
N ASN A 93 -7.64 -4.47 14.41
CA ASN A 93 -7.29 -5.83 13.98
C ASN A 93 -8.48 -6.64 13.43
N LYS A 94 -9.48 -5.98 12.85
CA LYS A 94 -10.65 -6.65 12.25
C LYS A 94 -10.23 -7.39 10.98
N GLY A 95 -10.31 -8.72 10.97
CA GLY A 95 -9.91 -9.54 9.83
C GLY A 95 -10.01 -11.04 10.11
N VAL A 96 -9.70 -11.85 9.10
CA VAL A 96 -9.72 -13.31 9.12
C VAL A 96 -8.37 -13.83 8.65
N ASN A 97 -7.82 -14.81 9.38
CA ASN A 97 -6.61 -15.52 8.95
C ASN A 97 -6.94 -16.41 7.75
N ILE A 98 -6.08 -16.35 6.75
CA ILE A 98 -6.16 -17.18 5.54
C ILE A 98 -4.83 -17.87 5.28
N SER A 99 -4.88 -19.05 4.66
CA SER A 99 -3.68 -19.73 4.17
C SER A 99 -3.14 -19.06 2.91
N VAL A 100 -1.87 -19.34 2.60
CA VAL A 100 -1.25 -18.96 1.31
C VAL A 100 -2.03 -19.54 0.13
N ASP A 101 -2.62 -20.73 0.31
CA ASP A 101 -3.45 -21.40 -0.70
C ASP A 101 -4.72 -20.60 -0.96
N ARG A 102 -5.43 -20.22 0.10
CA ARG A 102 -6.64 -19.41 -0.02
C ARG A 102 -6.37 -18.04 -0.63
N PHE A 103 -5.27 -17.41 -0.27
CA PHE A 103 -4.85 -16.14 -0.91
C PHE A 103 -4.64 -16.32 -2.43
N SER A 104 -4.03 -17.42 -2.84
CA SER A 104 -3.82 -17.70 -4.27
C SER A 104 -5.14 -17.92 -5.01
N GLU A 105 -6.11 -18.59 -4.38
CA GLU A 105 -7.47 -18.77 -4.92
C GLU A 105 -8.20 -17.42 -5.06
N ILE A 106 -8.12 -16.57 -4.02
CA ILE A 106 -8.71 -15.21 -4.06
C ILE A 106 -8.16 -14.39 -5.25
N CYS A 107 -6.87 -14.50 -5.54
CA CYS A 107 -6.29 -13.81 -6.71
C CYS A 107 -6.91 -14.32 -8.03
N ILE A 108 -7.19 -15.62 -8.14
CA ILE A 108 -7.85 -16.20 -9.32
C ILE A 108 -9.32 -15.77 -9.37
N GLU A 109 -10.05 -15.84 -8.26
CA GLU A 109 -11.45 -15.37 -8.17
C GLU A 109 -11.58 -13.91 -8.64
N LEU A 110 -10.71 -13.02 -8.18
CA LEU A 110 -10.72 -11.60 -8.59
C LEU A 110 -10.44 -11.47 -10.10
N GLN A 111 -9.49 -12.22 -10.64
CA GLN A 111 -9.24 -12.24 -12.10
C GLN A 111 -10.46 -12.73 -12.87
N GLU A 112 -11.13 -13.79 -12.42
CA GLU A 112 -12.35 -14.33 -13.04
C GLU A 112 -13.53 -13.35 -12.96
N MET A 113 -13.58 -12.51 -11.91
CA MET A 113 -14.52 -11.39 -11.78
C MET A 113 -14.23 -10.25 -12.77
N GLY A 114 -13.12 -10.30 -13.50
CA GLY A 114 -12.72 -9.29 -14.50
C GLY A 114 -11.90 -8.14 -13.91
N ALA A 115 -11.21 -8.34 -12.79
CA ALA A 115 -10.32 -7.33 -12.21
C ALA A 115 -9.24 -6.89 -13.21
N ALA A 116 -8.92 -5.59 -13.23
CA ALA A 116 -7.83 -5.03 -14.02
C ALA A 116 -6.43 -5.45 -13.50
N ASN A 117 -6.33 -5.71 -12.21
CA ASN A 117 -5.10 -6.09 -11.50
C ASN A 117 -5.44 -6.75 -10.15
N ILE A 118 -4.43 -7.24 -9.45
CA ILE A 118 -4.52 -7.59 -8.01
C ILE A 118 -3.85 -6.48 -7.21
N ASN A 119 -4.63 -5.72 -6.45
CA ASN A 119 -4.17 -4.60 -5.66
C ASN A 119 -4.05 -4.99 -4.18
N LEU A 120 -2.82 -5.00 -3.68
CA LEU A 120 -2.44 -5.43 -2.34
C LEU A 120 -2.36 -4.21 -1.42
N VAL A 121 -3.39 -3.96 -0.61
CA VAL A 121 -3.46 -2.77 0.25
C VAL A 121 -2.87 -3.05 1.63
N THR A 122 -1.83 -2.29 2.00
CA THR A 122 -1.07 -2.40 3.25
C THR A 122 -0.41 -3.79 3.42
N PRO A 123 0.37 -4.28 2.44
CA PRO A 123 0.86 -5.65 2.40
C PRO A 123 2.19 -5.89 3.14
N THR A 124 2.93 -4.85 3.53
CA THR A 124 4.33 -4.86 4.00
C THR A 124 4.67 -5.99 4.96
N HIS A 125 3.85 -6.18 5.97
CA HIS A 125 4.11 -7.14 7.05
C HIS A 125 3.84 -8.60 6.67
N PHE A 126 3.28 -8.85 5.47
CA PHE A 126 3.01 -10.18 4.93
C PHE A 126 3.80 -10.48 3.63
N VAL A 127 4.76 -9.65 3.24
CA VAL A 127 5.53 -9.78 1.98
C VAL A 127 6.02 -11.20 1.71
N PRO A 128 6.65 -11.95 2.63
CA PRO A 128 7.11 -13.30 2.34
C PRO A 128 5.97 -14.28 2.00
N LEU A 129 4.83 -14.17 2.69
CA LEU A 129 3.63 -14.98 2.42
C LEU A 129 2.99 -14.60 1.08
N ILE A 130 2.92 -13.31 0.79
CA ILE A 130 2.39 -12.77 -0.48
C ILE A 130 3.21 -13.27 -1.67
N ILE A 131 4.54 -13.22 -1.59
CA ILE A 131 5.43 -13.75 -2.64
C ILE A 131 5.13 -15.21 -2.94
N ASN A 132 4.99 -16.04 -1.89
CA ASN A 132 4.65 -17.44 -2.04
C ASN A 132 3.27 -17.62 -2.68
N GLY A 133 2.28 -16.83 -2.25
CA GLY A 133 0.93 -16.87 -2.79
C GLY A 133 0.83 -16.41 -4.24
N ILE A 134 1.48 -15.32 -4.62
CA ILE A 134 1.51 -14.84 -6.02
C ILE A 134 2.21 -15.85 -6.93
N LYS A 135 3.35 -16.41 -6.50
CA LYS A 135 4.02 -17.48 -7.27
C LYS A 135 3.11 -18.70 -7.49
N LYS A 136 2.30 -19.04 -6.49
CA LYS A 136 1.30 -20.11 -6.61
C LYS A 136 0.16 -19.71 -7.54
N ALA A 137 -0.42 -18.52 -7.38
CA ALA A 137 -1.49 -18.00 -8.23
C ALA A 137 -1.06 -17.92 -9.71
N ARG A 138 0.18 -17.49 -9.99
CA ARG A 138 0.76 -17.51 -11.35
C ARG A 138 0.77 -18.93 -11.95
N LYS A 139 1.08 -19.96 -11.16
CA LYS A 139 1.00 -21.36 -11.61
C LYS A 139 -0.43 -21.83 -11.86
N LEU A 140 -1.39 -21.28 -11.12
CA LEU A 140 -2.83 -21.55 -11.29
C LEU A 140 -3.45 -20.76 -12.47
N GLY A 141 -2.72 -19.86 -13.09
CA GLY A 141 -3.19 -19.13 -14.27
C GLY A 141 -3.43 -17.63 -14.06
N LEU A 142 -2.96 -17.03 -12.95
CA LEU A 142 -3.01 -15.58 -12.78
C LEU A 142 -2.15 -14.88 -13.86
N ARG A 143 -2.73 -13.91 -14.57
CA ARG A 143 -2.11 -13.17 -15.69
C ARG A 143 -2.12 -11.67 -15.53
N ILE A 144 -3.06 -11.13 -14.73
CA ILE A 144 -3.22 -9.68 -14.53
C ILE A 144 -2.08 -9.13 -13.65
N PRO A 145 -1.78 -7.82 -13.76
CA PRO A 145 -0.72 -7.16 -13.00
C PRO A 145 -0.94 -7.23 -11.49
N ILE A 146 0.15 -7.18 -10.73
CA ILE A 146 0.15 -7.07 -9.27
C ILE A 146 0.51 -5.63 -8.89
N VAL A 147 -0.38 -4.98 -8.15
CA VAL A 147 -0.19 -3.63 -7.59
C VAL A 147 0.16 -3.73 -6.11
N TYR A 148 1.25 -3.09 -5.70
CA TYR A 148 1.69 -3.02 -4.30
C TYR A 148 1.38 -1.65 -3.72
N ASN A 149 0.26 -1.55 -2.99
CA ASN A 149 -0.28 -0.32 -2.43
C ASN A 149 0.12 -0.20 -0.96
N SER A 150 1.10 0.64 -0.67
CA SER A 150 1.73 0.72 0.64
C SER A 150 1.80 2.14 1.19
N SER A 151 2.12 2.23 2.48
CA SER A 151 2.30 3.52 3.17
C SER A 151 3.62 4.24 2.80
N GLY A 152 4.45 3.66 1.96
CA GLY A 152 5.80 4.14 1.66
C GLY A 152 6.84 3.92 2.77
N TYR A 153 6.44 3.61 3.99
CA TYR A 153 7.36 3.34 5.11
C TYR A 153 7.89 1.91 5.07
N GLU A 154 8.86 1.70 4.17
CA GLU A 154 9.37 0.39 3.78
C GLU A 154 10.86 0.25 4.01
N ASN A 155 11.35 -0.96 4.27
CA ASN A 155 12.78 -1.26 4.17
C ASN A 155 13.12 -1.63 2.71
N VAL A 156 14.20 -1.08 2.20
CA VAL A 156 14.68 -1.34 0.83
C VAL A 156 14.85 -2.85 0.56
N ASP A 157 15.36 -3.60 1.55
CA ASP A 157 15.53 -5.04 1.39
C ASP A 157 14.20 -5.79 1.21
N THR A 158 13.12 -5.30 1.84
CA THR A 158 11.77 -5.85 1.63
C THR A 158 11.25 -5.53 0.23
N ILE A 159 11.51 -4.31 -0.28
CA ILE A 159 11.14 -3.97 -1.66
C ILE A 159 11.94 -4.80 -2.67
N LYS A 160 13.23 -5.06 -2.43
CA LYS A 160 14.04 -5.96 -3.28
C LYS A 160 13.47 -7.38 -3.38
N MET A 161 12.85 -7.90 -2.31
CA MET A 161 12.19 -9.22 -2.35
C MET A 161 11.02 -9.27 -3.34
N LEU A 162 10.42 -8.13 -3.68
CA LEU A 162 9.26 -7.99 -4.57
C LEU A 162 9.65 -7.90 -6.05
N ASP A 163 10.94 -7.83 -6.38
CA ASP A 163 11.39 -7.80 -7.77
C ASP A 163 10.93 -9.04 -8.54
N GLY A 164 10.35 -8.82 -9.74
CA GLY A 164 9.74 -9.88 -10.55
C GLY A 164 8.40 -10.44 -9.99
N ILE A 165 7.89 -9.92 -8.87
CA ILE A 165 6.60 -10.29 -8.27
C ILE A 165 5.55 -9.19 -8.51
N VAL A 166 5.91 -7.93 -8.19
CA VAL A 166 5.06 -6.75 -8.32
C VAL A 166 5.29 -6.11 -9.69
N ASP A 167 4.22 -5.67 -10.32
CA ASP A 167 4.23 -5.02 -11.61
C ASP A 167 4.10 -3.49 -11.48
N VAL A 168 3.26 -3.02 -10.56
CA VAL A 168 3.04 -1.60 -10.28
C VAL A 168 3.21 -1.31 -8.80
N TYR A 169 4.01 -0.30 -8.47
CA TYR A 169 4.11 0.23 -7.12
C TYR A 169 3.23 1.45 -6.93
N LEU A 170 2.46 1.47 -5.84
CA LEU A 170 1.53 2.54 -5.47
C LEU A 170 1.84 2.99 -4.02
N PRO A 171 3.06 3.53 -3.75
CA PRO A 171 3.42 4.00 -2.42
C PRO A 171 2.80 5.35 -2.11
N ASP A 172 2.38 5.56 -0.84
CA ASP A 172 2.14 6.91 -0.34
C ASP A 172 3.47 7.61 -0.02
N PHE A 173 3.53 8.93 -0.23
CA PHE A 173 4.55 9.81 0.34
C PHE A 173 3.86 10.81 1.26
N LYS A 174 3.79 10.49 2.57
CA LYS A 174 2.89 11.19 3.51
C LYS A 174 3.46 12.46 4.12
N TYR A 175 4.77 12.49 4.39
CA TYR A 175 5.44 13.56 5.16
C TYR A 175 6.82 13.88 4.60
N TYR A 176 7.11 15.17 4.54
CA TYR A 176 8.49 15.67 4.36
C TYR A 176 9.16 15.82 5.73
N SER A 177 8.44 16.36 6.71
CA SER A 177 8.93 16.61 8.05
C SER A 177 8.71 15.43 9.00
N ASP A 178 9.75 15.03 9.72
CA ASP A 178 9.68 14.01 10.77
C ASP A 178 8.79 14.41 11.95
N GLU A 179 8.63 15.71 12.19
CA GLU A 179 7.73 16.20 13.23
C GLU A 179 6.30 15.70 12.99
N TYR A 180 5.78 15.87 11.78
CA TYR A 180 4.44 15.37 11.41
C TYR A 180 4.38 13.85 11.36
N ALA A 181 5.43 13.21 10.86
CA ALA A 181 5.51 11.75 10.79
C ALA A 181 5.44 11.10 12.18
N ILE A 182 6.15 11.66 13.16
CA ILE A 182 6.13 11.20 14.55
C ILE A 182 4.78 11.53 15.18
N LYS A 183 4.30 12.75 15.00
CA LYS A 183 3.07 13.28 15.60
C LYS A 183 1.84 12.49 15.17
N TYR A 184 1.69 12.26 13.86
CA TYR A 184 0.46 11.70 13.30
C TYR A 184 0.51 10.20 12.98
N SER A 185 1.71 9.63 12.77
CA SER A 185 1.86 8.23 12.34
C SER A 185 2.86 7.41 13.17
N LYS A 186 3.39 7.97 14.26
CA LYS A 186 4.34 7.29 15.17
C LYS A 186 5.55 6.70 14.45
N CYS A 187 6.01 7.32 13.36
CA CYS A 187 7.16 6.86 12.58
C CYS A 187 8.28 7.93 12.57
N LYS A 188 9.50 7.48 12.76
CA LYS A 188 10.71 8.29 12.66
C LYS A 188 11.35 8.09 11.29
N ASP A 189 12.08 9.10 10.84
CA ASP A 189 12.85 9.04 9.59
C ASP A 189 11.98 8.66 8.39
N TYR A 190 10.67 9.08 8.39
CA TYR A 190 9.72 8.69 7.34
C TYR A 190 10.21 9.09 5.95
N PHE A 191 10.64 10.34 5.78
CA PHE A 191 11.13 10.86 4.52
C PHE A 191 12.26 9.99 3.96
N LYS A 192 13.25 9.65 4.80
CA LYS A 192 14.39 8.81 4.42
C LYS A 192 13.92 7.44 3.92
N TYR A 193 13.13 6.73 4.70
CA TYR A 193 12.69 5.38 4.32
C TYR A 193 11.77 5.38 3.11
N ALA A 194 10.89 6.37 2.99
CA ALA A 194 10.00 6.48 1.83
C ALA A 194 10.76 6.80 0.55
N SER A 195 11.73 7.73 0.59
CA SER A 195 12.56 8.05 -0.57
C SER A 195 13.43 6.88 -1.01
N GLU A 196 14.15 6.23 -0.09
CA GLU A 196 14.97 5.07 -0.39
C GLU A 196 14.14 3.89 -0.97
N ALA A 197 12.92 3.68 -0.46
CA ALA A 197 12.03 2.64 -0.98
C ALA A 197 11.52 2.97 -2.39
N ILE A 198 11.13 4.23 -2.65
CA ILE A 198 10.69 4.68 -3.97
C ILE A 198 11.82 4.61 -4.99
N ASP A 199 13.04 4.97 -4.60
CA ASP A 199 14.24 4.79 -5.45
C ASP A 199 14.39 3.34 -5.93
N GLU A 200 14.26 2.38 -5.01
CA GLU A 200 14.33 0.96 -5.36
C GLU A 200 13.13 0.51 -6.23
N MET A 201 11.90 1.01 -5.96
CA MET A 201 10.72 0.73 -6.77
C MET A 201 10.90 1.22 -8.22
N ILE A 202 11.39 2.44 -8.40
CA ILE A 202 11.67 3.03 -9.72
C ILE A 202 12.79 2.26 -10.43
N LYS A 203 13.84 1.89 -9.71
CA LYS A 203 14.91 1.07 -10.26
C LYS A 203 14.44 -0.27 -10.81
N GLN A 204 13.46 -0.91 -10.15
CA GLN A 204 12.87 -2.18 -10.59
C GLN A 204 11.95 -2.02 -11.80
N LYS A 205 11.20 -0.92 -11.90
CA LYS A 205 10.14 -0.75 -12.93
C LYS A 205 10.56 0.12 -14.11
N GLY A 206 11.46 1.08 -13.92
CA GLY A 206 11.82 2.05 -14.94
C GLY A 206 10.68 3.03 -15.23
N GLU A 207 10.41 3.27 -16.51
CA GLU A 207 9.33 4.14 -16.96
C GLU A 207 7.96 3.48 -16.82
N CYS A 208 6.91 4.31 -16.68
CA CYS A 208 5.54 3.82 -16.60
C CYS A 208 5.05 3.32 -17.97
N ILE A 209 4.49 2.11 -17.99
CA ILE A 209 3.98 1.45 -19.19
C ILE A 209 2.47 1.21 -19.02
N PHE A 210 1.73 1.58 -20.08
CA PHE A 210 0.27 1.42 -20.14
C PHE A 210 -0.11 0.44 -21.24
N ASP A 211 -1.20 -0.30 -21.04
CA ASP A 211 -1.81 -1.10 -22.08
C ASP A 211 -2.61 -0.23 -23.08
N LYS A 212 -3.17 -0.87 -24.09
CA LYS A 212 -4.00 -0.19 -25.13
C LYS A 212 -5.29 0.46 -24.59
N ASN A 213 -5.70 0.09 -23.37
CA ASN A 213 -6.90 0.60 -22.71
C ASN A 213 -6.55 1.72 -21.70
N GLY A 214 -5.26 2.08 -21.56
CA GLY A 214 -4.79 3.07 -20.63
C GLY A 214 -4.58 2.53 -19.20
N ASN A 215 -4.66 1.22 -18.96
CA ASN A 215 -4.33 0.65 -17.66
C ASN A 215 -2.82 0.56 -17.49
N MET A 216 -2.30 0.91 -16.31
CA MET A 216 -0.88 0.77 -16.01
C MET A 216 -0.53 -0.70 -15.79
N VAL A 217 0.43 -1.18 -16.57
CA VAL A 217 0.92 -2.57 -16.51
C VAL A 217 2.31 -2.68 -15.87
N SER A 218 3.05 -1.58 -15.79
CA SER A 218 4.32 -1.46 -15.06
C SER A 218 4.59 -0.01 -14.72
N GLY A 219 5.15 0.27 -13.53
CA GLY A 219 5.54 1.63 -13.16
C GLY A 219 5.37 1.95 -11.69
N VAL A 220 5.50 3.23 -11.37
CA VAL A 220 5.36 3.77 -10.02
C VAL A 220 4.43 4.98 -10.03
N ILE A 221 3.39 4.93 -9.19
CA ILE A 221 2.52 6.08 -8.89
C ILE A 221 2.73 6.44 -7.44
N VAL A 222 3.29 7.61 -7.15
CA VAL A 222 3.46 8.08 -5.78
C VAL A 222 2.23 8.88 -5.37
N ARG A 223 1.58 8.46 -4.28
CA ARG A 223 0.38 9.13 -3.77
C ARG A 223 0.73 10.09 -2.64
N HIS A 224 0.14 11.26 -2.69
CA HIS A 224 0.22 12.23 -1.60
C HIS A 224 -1.18 12.66 -1.18
N LEU A 225 -1.56 12.30 0.05
CA LEU A 225 -2.81 12.77 0.68
C LEU A 225 -2.55 14.09 1.40
N LEU A 226 -3.22 15.14 0.94
CA LEU A 226 -3.19 16.43 1.62
C LEU A 226 -3.92 16.33 2.97
N LEU A 227 -3.26 16.77 4.03
CA LEU A 227 -3.82 16.85 5.38
C LEU A 227 -4.03 18.34 5.76
N PRO A 228 -5.00 18.64 6.65
CA PRO A 228 -5.21 19.99 7.13
C PRO A 228 -3.93 20.60 7.74
N ASP A 229 -3.70 21.87 7.49
CA ASP A 229 -2.56 22.68 7.97
C ASP A 229 -1.16 22.15 7.55
N MET A 230 -1.11 21.32 6.48
CA MET A 230 0.14 20.75 5.97
C MET A 230 0.49 21.19 4.56
N GLU A 231 0.00 22.34 4.11
CA GLU A 231 0.23 22.87 2.75
C GLU A 231 1.72 22.99 2.41
N GLU A 232 2.52 23.57 3.31
CA GLU A 232 3.96 23.76 3.10
C GLU A 232 4.74 22.45 3.09
N ASP A 233 4.33 21.46 3.89
CA ASP A 233 4.93 20.13 3.87
C ASP A 233 4.61 19.42 2.55
N SER A 234 3.38 19.55 2.07
CA SER A 234 2.90 19.02 0.79
C SER A 234 3.66 19.63 -0.40
N LYS A 235 3.87 20.94 -0.42
CA LYS A 235 4.69 21.61 -1.46
C LYS A 235 6.12 21.07 -1.49
N LYS A 236 6.74 20.85 -0.32
CA LYS A 236 8.09 20.27 -0.23
C LYS A 236 8.12 18.85 -0.77
N ILE A 237 7.08 18.02 -0.51
CA ILE A 237 6.96 16.66 -1.04
C ILE A 237 6.87 16.71 -2.58
N LEU A 238 5.95 17.50 -3.14
CA LEU A 238 5.75 17.59 -4.58
C LEU A 238 7.01 18.06 -5.28
N LYS A 239 7.66 19.10 -4.73
CA LYS A 239 8.93 19.60 -5.25
C LYS A 239 10.02 18.52 -5.23
N TYR A 240 10.18 17.81 -4.12
CA TYR A 240 11.15 16.73 -4.00
C TYR A 240 10.91 15.63 -5.03
N LEU A 241 9.67 15.18 -5.17
CA LEU A 241 9.30 14.12 -6.12
C LEU A 241 9.61 14.54 -7.55
N TYR A 242 9.26 15.77 -7.93
CA TYR A 242 9.50 16.27 -9.27
C TYR A 242 10.99 16.52 -9.55
N ASP A 243 11.70 17.20 -8.64
CA ASP A 243 13.14 17.46 -8.79
C ASP A 243 13.97 16.18 -8.88
N THR A 244 13.52 15.11 -8.20
CA THR A 244 14.28 13.84 -8.12
C THR A 244 13.93 12.89 -9.27
N TYR A 245 12.64 12.76 -9.60
CA TYR A 245 12.17 11.71 -10.50
C TYR A 245 11.60 12.24 -11.82
N GLY A 246 11.17 13.50 -11.88
CA GLY A 246 10.57 14.11 -13.07
C GLY A 246 9.40 13.28 -13.57
N ASP A 247 9.39 13.02 -14.88
CA ASP A 247 8.33 12.29 -15.57
C ASP A 247 8.45 10.76 -15.51
N LYS A 248 9.42 10.21 -14.75
CA LYS A 248 9.57 8.76 -14.58
C LYS A 248 8.46 8.13 -13.74
N ILE A 249 7.77 8.95 -12.95
CA ILE A 249 6.66 8.53 -12.09
C ILE A 249 5.40 9.31 -12.42
N TYR A 250 4.26 8.79 -11.97
CA TYR A 250 3.03 9.57 -11.82
C TYR A 250 2.89 10.00 -10.37
N ILE A 251 2.28 11.16 -10.14
CA ILE A 251 1.99 11.68 -8.81
C ILE A 251 0.47 11.77 -8.66
N SER A 252 -0.09 11.13 -7.63
CA SER A 252 -1.51 11.25 -7.30
C SER A 252 -1.69 12.20 -6.12
N ILE A 253 -2.26 13.38 -6.37
CA ILE A 253 -2.52 14.42 -5.37
C ILE A 253 -3.94 14.24 -4.87
N MET A 254 -4.09 13.74 -3.63
CA MET A 254 -5.37 13.31 -3.10
C MET A 254 -5.97 14.31 -2.12
N ASN A 255 -7.28 14.59 -2.30
CA ASN A 255 -8.11 15.44 -1.42
C ASN A 255 -9.16 14.65 -0.64
N GLN A 256 -9.03 13.35 -0.55
CA GLN A 256 -10.05 12.48 0.07
C GLN A 256 -10.01 12.45 1.61
N TYR A 257 -9.23 13.33 2.25
CA TYR A 257 -9.17 13.37 3.70
C TYR A 257 -10.53 13.68 4.31
N THR A 258 -10.99 12.77 5.17
CA THR A 258 -12.22 12.95 5.95
C THR A 258 -11.96 12.49 7.39
N PRO A 259 -12.23 13.33 8.41
CA PRO A 259 -12.16 12.92 9.80
C PRO A 259 -13.15 11.78 10.08
N VAL A 260 -12.65 10.60 10.44
CA VAL A 260 -13.49 9.41 10.73
C VAL A 260 -13.68 9.18 12.23
N ARG A 261 -12.89 9.87 13.03
CA ARG A 261 -12.95 9.85 14.50
C ARG A 261 -12.36 11.14 15.05
N GLU A 262 -12.79 11.51 16.26
CA GLU A 262 -12.23 12.65 16.96
C GLU A 262 -10.73 12.40 17.28
N CYS A 263 -9.90 13.38 16.95
CA CYS A 263 -8.47 13.36 17.18
C CYS A 263 -8.10 14.42 18.22
N LYS A 264 -7.13 14.11 19.10
CA LYS A 264 -6.59 15.06 20.08
C LYS A 264 -5.89 16.27 19.44
N TYR A 265 -5.54 16.19 18.17
CA TYR A 265 -4.98 17.29 17.39
C TYR A 265 -6.11 17.93 16.59
N GLY A 266 -6.47 19.16 16.96
CA GLY A 266 -7.63 19.88 16.46
C GLY A 266 -7.65 20.03 14.93
N GLU A 267 -6.47 20.23 14.33
CA GLU A 267 -6.29 20.33 12.91
C GLU A 267 -6.78 19.08 12.14
N LEU A 268 -6.66 17.90 12.72
CA LEU A 268 -7.14 16.65 12.12
C LEU A 268 -8.66 16.41 12.28
N ASN A 269 -9.39 17.32 12.88
CA ASN A 269 -10.85 17.22 13.01
C ASN A 269 -11.60 18.00 11.92
N HIS A 270 -10.89 18.57 10.97
CA HIS A 270 -11.45 19.35 9.86
C HIS A 270 -11.06 18.73 8.52
N LYS A 271 -11.87 18.96 7.50
CA LYS A 271 -11.51 18.67 6.11
C LYS A 271 -10.52 19.71 5.62
N VAL A 272 -9.75 19.36 4.60
CA VAL A 272 -8.93 20.34 3.87
C VAL A 272 -9.86 21.27 3.11
N PRO A 273 -9.71 22.61 3.24
CA PRO A 273 -10.46 23.56 2.44
C PRO A 273 -10.13 23.38 0.94
N GLU A 274 -11.13 23.52 0.09
CA GLU A 274 -10.99 23.39 -1.37
C GLU A 274 -9.97 24.39 -1.94
N GLU A 275 -9.98 25.63 -1.47
CA GLU A 275 -8.99 26.65 -1.85
C GLU A 275 -7.55 26.17 -1.60
N VAL A 276 -7.29 25.53 -0.45
CA VAL A 276 -5.96 25.00 -0.11
C VAL A 276 -5.57 23.86 -1.06
N TYR A 277 -6.51 22.99 -1.40
CA TYR A 277 -6.24 21.91 -2.36
C TYR A 277 -5.93 22.48 -3.75
N ASN A 278 -6.71 23.46 -4.22
CA ASN A 278 -6.49 24.11 -5.50
C ASN A 278 -5.12 24.82 -5.56
N ASN A 279 -4.71 25.50 -4.49
CA ASN A 279 -3.38 26.08 -4.37
C ASN A 279 -2.25 25.04 -4.51
N ILE A 280 -2.46 23.81 -4.01
CA ILE A 280 -1.48 22.72 -4.18
C ILE A 280 -1.43 22.23 -5.63
N ILE A 281 -2.58 22.15 -6.31
CA ILE A 281 -2.63 21.78 -7.74
C ILE A 281 -1.94 22.84 -8.59
N ASP A 282 -2.24 24.12 -8.35
CA ASP A 282 -1.60 25.24 -9.06
C ASP A 282 -0.09 25.25 -8.84
N TYR A 283 0.35 25.04 -7.59
CA TYR A 283 1.78 24.91 -7.28
C TYR A 283 2.42 23.72 -8.03
N ALA A 284 1.77 22.57 -8.06
CA ALA A 284 2.28 21.39 -8.79
C ALA A 284 2.44 21.69 -10.29
N TRP A 285 1.45 22.41 -10.88
CA TRP A 285 1.51 22.84 -12.26
C TRP A 285 2.66 23.83 -12.51
N ASP A 286 2.83 24.82 -11.63
CA ASP A 286 3.85 25.88 -11.75
C ASP A 286 5.28 25.33 -11.68
N ILE A 287 5.53 24.30 -10.84
CA ILE A 287 6.84 23.67 -10.77
C ILE A 287 7.11 22.68 -11.91
N GLY A 288 6.11 22.40 -12.78
CA GLY A 288 6.29 21.59 -13.99
C GLY A 288 5.74 20.16 -13.93
N ILE A 289 5.03 19.72 -12.88
CA ILE A 289 4.42 18.39 -12.81
C ILE A 289 3.30 18.31 -13.88
N ARG A 290 3.37 17.26 -14.74
CA ARG A 290 2.38 16.97 -15.79
C ARG A 290 1.84 15.53 -15.70
N ASN A 291 2.65 14.60 -15.27
CA ASN A 291 2.24 13.21 -15.01
C ASN A 291 1.56 13.13 -13.63
N ALA A 292 0.33 13.63 -13.52
CA ALA A 292 -0.40 13.65 -12.26
C ALA A 292 -1.85 13.20 -12.39
N PHE A 293 -2.37 12.62 -11.30
CA PHE A 293 -3.79 12.44 -11.05
C PHE A 293 -4.21 13.42 -9.96
N VAL A 294 -5.31 14.13 -10.18
CA VAL A 294 -5.94 15.02 -9.22
C VAL A 294 -7.36 14.54 -8.97
N GLN A 295 -7.88 14.78 -7.79
CA GLN A 295 -9.24 14.40 -7.43
C GLN A 295 -10.18 15.58 -7.65
N GLU A 296 -11.35 15.28 -8.22
CA GLU A 296 -12.43 16.26 -8.40
C GLU A 296 -13.12 16.58 -7.07
N GLU A 297 -13.96 17.61 -7.08
CA GLU A 297 -14.82 17.99 -5.95
C GLU A 297 -15.69 16.80 -5.48
N GLY A 298 -15.97 16.74 -4.17
CA GLY A 298 -16.83 15.71 -3.58
C GLY A 298 -16.14 14.43 -3.17
N THR A 299 -14.82 14.29 -3.37
CA THR A 299 -14.04 13.11 -2.94
C THR A 299 -13.89 13.00 -1.42
N GLN A 300 -14.12 14.08 -0.66
CA GLN A 300 -14.10 14.11 0.81
C GLN A 300 -15.37 13.49 1.40
N SER A 301 -15.54 12.18 1.26
CA SER A 301 -16.74 11.45 1.67
C SER A 301 -16.39 10.10 2.30
N ASN A 302 -17.21 9.67 3.26
CA ASN A 302 -17.10 8.32 3.84
C ASN A 302 -17.52 7.20 2.87
N SER A 303 -18.11 7.53 1.71
CA SER A 303 -18.54 6.55 0.71
C SER A 303 -17.36 5.76 0.08
N PHE A 304 -16.15 6.28 0.17
CA PHE A 304 -14.93 5.62 -0.30
C PHE A 304 -14.35 4.60 0.72
N ILE A 305 -14.88 4.59 1.95
CA ILE A 305 -14.44 3.66 3.01
C ILE A 305 -15.26 2.40 2.90
N PRO A 306 -14.65 1.21 2.68
CA PRO A 306 -15.40 -0.03 2.61
C PRO A 306 -16.08 -0.37 3.94
N GLU A 307 -17.27 -0.94 3.86
CA GLU A 307 -17.83 -1.65 5.02
C GLU A 307 -17.04 -2.94 5.25
N TRP A 308 -16.57 -3.16 6.47
CA TRP A 308 -15.75 -4.30 6.84
C TRP A 308 -16.63 -5.51 7.21
N ASP A 309 -17.32 -6.08 6.22
CA ASP A 309 -18.06 -7.34 6.34
C ASP A 309 -17.12 -8.52 6.03
N LEU A 310 -16.88 -9.38 7.03
CA LEU A 310 -15.99 -10.54 6.93
C LEU A 310 -16.67 -11.79 6.36
N SER A 311 -17.95 -11.74 6.01
CA SER A 311 -18.74 -12.91 5.61
C SER A 311 -18.22 -13.59 4.34
N LEU A 312 -17.69 -12.80 3.39
CA LEU A 312 -17.18 -13.30 2.11
C LEU A 312 -15.85 -14.05 2.24
N ILE A 313 -15.09 -13.82 3.32
CA ILE A 313 -13.75 -14.41 3.50
C ILE A 313 -13.84 -15.81 4.11
N LYS A 314 -14.93 -16.09 4.83
CA LYS A 314 -15.13 -17.34 5.61
C LYS A 314 -15.63 -18.53 4.79
N LYS A 315 -15.69 -18.40 3.46
CA LYS A 315 -16.16 -19.47 2.56
C LYS A 315 -15.09 -20.50 2.29
#